data_b4d8b7a332d9d74705579a0e2a649183
#
_entry.id   b4d8b7a332d9d74705579a0e2a649183
#
_cell.length_a   1.000
_cell.length_b   1.000
_cell.length_c   1.000
_cell.angle_alpha   90.00
_cell.angle_beta   90.00
_cell.angle_gamma   90.00
#
_symmetry.space_group_name_H-M   'P 1'
#
loop_
_entity.id
_entity.type
_entity.pdbx_description
1 polymer ?
#
loop_
_entity_poly.entity_id
_entity_poly.type
_entity_poly.pdbx_seq_one_letter_code
_entity_poly.pdbx_strand_id
1 'polypeptide(L)'
;GSDTAAPLKWAFERQRFDWGWYASALHSPLKILNKIMPPKSPFLVWMPRYSPGLFTTSLTATHSAGYILDSAAIQLDDSTAQLILSARVDQFVPLHQSFENVVQDQIEELFNKTNEPQPYTRIHAAALSALDSKMILPDQFPEHPSEVVSEIQKQIQKCIATPGLLKSYSQNKEGYEDSLWFANYPSQPGITIPISDQIEIECFRFLQNHP
;
A
#
# COMPACT_ATOMS: atom_id res chain seq x y z
N GLY A 1 12.70 18.40 -29.41
CA GLY A 1 11.74 18.08 -28.37
C GLY A 1 12.13 18.82 -27.12
N SER A 2 11.31 19.74 -26.63
CA SER A 2 11.52 20.38 -25.35
C SER A 2 11.37 19.31 -24.25
N ASP A 3 12.38 19.16 -23.42
CA ASP A 3 12.35 18.25 -22.28
C ASP A 3 11.36 18.77 -21.24
N THR A 4 10.08 18.43 -21.42
CA THR A 4 9.00 18.79 -20.49
C THR A 4 9.13 18.08 -19.15
N ALA A 5 9.99 17.06 -19.04
CA ALA A 5 10.27 16.37 -17.78
C ALA A 5 11.30 17.12 -16.89
N ALA A 6 12.07 18.05 -17.47
CA ALA A 6 13.11 18.77 -16.73
C ALA A 6 12.56 19.60 -15.56
N PRO A 7 11.43 20.34 -15.67
CA PRO A 7 10.83 21.05 -14.54
C PRO A 7 10.37 20.11 -13.41
N LEU A 8 9.81 18.96 -13.76
CA LEU A 8 9.37 17.95 -12.81
C LEU A 8 10.56 17.35 -12.08
N LYS A 9 11.59 16.93 -12.83
CA LYS A 9 12.83 16.39 -12.26
C LYS A 9 13.49 17.41 -11.32
N TRP A 10 13.56 18.66 -11.73
CA TRP A 10 14.15 19.73 -10.94
C TRP A 10 13.35 20.06 -9.66
N ALA A 11 12.05 20.00 -9.76
CA ALA A 11 11.18 20.11 -8.62
C ALA A 11 11.43 18.91 -7.67
N PHE A 12 11.49 17.66 -8.13
CA PHE A 12 11.83 16.47 -7.35
C PHE A 12 13.18 16.60 -6.63
N GLU A 13 14.21 17.03 -7.30
CA GLU A 13 15.57 17.18 -6.75
C GLU A 13 15.66 18.24 -5.64
N ARG A 14 14.79 19.24 -5.63
CA ARG A 14 14.78 20.32 -4.63
C ARG A 14 13.91 20.06 -3.40
N GLN A 15 13.27 18.90 -3.30
CA GLN A 15 12.38 18.53 -2.19
C GLN A 15 11.34 19.63 -1.82
N ARG A 16 10.91 20.41 -2.79
CA ARG A 16 9.89 21.47 -2.62
C ARG A 16 8.48 20.94 -2.85
N PHE A 17 8.30 19.61 -2.72
CA PHE A 17 7.00 19.02 -2.89
C PHE A 17 6.26 18.93 -1.59
N ASP A 18 5.12 19.41 -1.72
CA ASP A 18 3.97 19.05 -0.96
C ASP A 18 3.30 17.83 -1.64
N TRP A 19 2.93 16.85 -0.88
CA TRP A 19 2.20 15.67 -1.36
C TRP A 19 0.91 16.05 -2.08
N GLY A 20 0.28 17.18 -1.70
CA GLY A 20 -0.89 17.72 -2.34
C GLY A 20 -0.64 18.18 -3.78
N TRP A 21 0.48 18.81 -4.06
CA TRP A 21 0.86 19.16 -5.43
C TRP A 21 1.00 17.89 -6.28
N TYR A 22 1.67 16.88 -5.74
CA TYR A 22 1.86 15.61 -6.44
C TYR A 22 0.52 14.90 -6.69
N ALA A 23 -0.38 14.86 -5.69
CA ALA A 23 -1.74 14.34 -5.84
C ALA A 23 -2.49 15.06 -6.96
N SER A 24 -2.43 16.39 -7.00
CA SER A 24 -3.09 17.23 -8.03
C SER A 24 -2.52 16.95 -9.42
N ALA A 25 -1.19 16.83 -9.52
CA ALA A 25 -0.50 16.55 -10.78
C ALA A 25 -0.87 15.17 -11.35
N LEU A 26 -1.11 14.17 -10.50
CA LEU A 26 -1.56 12.84 -10.89
C LEU A 26 -3.06 12.80 -11.19
N HIS A 27 -3.89 13.39 -10.33
CA HIS A 27 -5.35 13.29 -10.44
C HIS A 27 -5.89 13.78 -11.78
N SER A 28 -5.45 14.95 -12.23
CA SER A 28 -6.01 15.59 -13.44
C SER A 28 -5.85 14.73 -14.71
N PRO A 29 -4.66 14.22 -15.08
CA PRO A 29 -4.50 13.35 -16.23
C PRO A 29 -5.20 12.00 -16.04
N LEU A 30 -5.20 11.42 -14.83
CA LEU A 30 -5.87 10.16 -14.55
C LEU A 30 -7.38 10.25 -14.69
N LYS A 31 -7.98 11.37 -14.26
CA LYS A 31 -9.42 11.61 -14.45
C LYS A 31 -9.81 11.73 -15.92
N ILE A 32 -8.94 12.30 -16.76
CA ILE A 32 -9.15 12.36 -18.21
C ILE A 32 -9.02 10.96 -18.80
N LEU A 33 -7.99 10.23 -18.42
CA LEU A 33 -7.74 8.86 -18.89
C LEU A 33 -8.91 7.93 -18.55
N ASN A 34 -9.44 8.02 -17.32
CA ASN A 34 -10.58 7.20 -16.90
C ASN A 34 -11.83 7.38 -17.77
N LYS A 35 -12.05 8.59 -18.32
CA LYS A 35 -13.20 8.87 -19.22
C LYS A 35 -13.08 8.19 -20.58
N ILE A 36 -11.88 7.88 -21.03
CA ILE A 36 -11.61 7.29 -22.36
C ILE A 36 -11.28 5.80 -22.28
N MET A 37 -10.93 5.30 -21.10
CA MET A 37 -10.66 3.87 -20.91
C MET A 37 -11.96 3.09 -20.84
N PRO A 38 -12.04 1.90 -21.47
CA PRO A 38 -13.15 0.99 -21.25
C PRO A 38 -13.27 0.59 -19.76
N PRO A 39 -14.49 0.34 -19.27
CA PRO A 39 -14.68 -0.15 -17.90
C PRO A 39 -13.85 -1.41 -17.62
N LYS A 40 -13.29 -1.51 -16.43
CA LYS A 40 -12.42 -2.63 -16.00
C LYS A 40 -11.13 -2.80 -16.78
N SER A 41 -10.74 -1.82 -17.60
CA SER A 41 -9.42 -1.87 -18.24
C SER A 41 -8.32 -1.80 -17.18
N PRO A 42 -7.34 -2.72 -17.22
CA PRO A 42 -6.23 -2.68 -16.26
C PRO A 42 -5.30 -1.51 -16.57
N PHE A 43 -4.80 -0.88 -15.54
CA PHE A 43 -3.83 0.20 -15.62
C PHE A 43 -2.65 -0.14 -14.70
N LEU A 44 -1.47 -0.33 -15.28
CA LEU A 44 -0.26 -0.66 -14.54
C LEU A 44 0.49 0.62 -14.16
N VAL A 45 0.74 0.80 -12.87
CA VAL A 45 1.61 1.86 -12.34
C VAL A 45 2.87 1.24 -11.77
N TRP A 46 4.01 1.73 -12.21
CA TRP A 46 5.29 1.38 -11.63
C TRP A 46 5.86 2.57 -10.85
N MET A 47 6.18 2.34 -9.60
CA MET A 47 6.82 3.29 -8.71
C MET A 47 8.28 2.90 -8.52
N PRO A 48 9.24 3.66 -9.07
CA PRO A 48 10.68 3.36 -8.96
C PRO A 48 11.23 3.60 -7.56
N ARG A 49 10.47 4.28 -6.70
CA ARG A 49 10.74 4.47 -5.27
C ARG A 49 9.46 4.35 -4.49
N TYR A 50 9.41 3.40 -3.58
CA TYR A 50 8.33 3.29 -2.61
C TYR A 50 8.63 4.16 -1.39
N SER A 51 7.64 4.93 -0.98
CA SER A 51 7.56 5.52 0.35
C SER A 51 6.09 5.58 0.79
N PRO A 52 5.80 5.52 2.10
CA PRO A 52 4.42 5.63 2.59
C PRO A 52 3.70 6.87 2.05
N GLY A 53 4.38 8.03 2.02
CA GLY A 53 3.82 9.28 1.50
C GLY A 53 3.50 9.22 0.01
N LEU A 54 4.40 8.71 -0.81
CA LEU A 54 4.19 8.57 -2.25
C LEU A 54 3.04 7.59 -2.54
N PHE A 55 2.99 6.48 -1.82
CA PHE A 55 1.95 5.47 -2.00
C PHE A 55 0.58 6.00 -1.60
N THR A 56 0.46 6.66 -0.41
CA THR A 56 -0.78 7.30 0.03
C THR A 56 -1.26 8.33 -0.98
N THR A 57 -0.37 9.19 -1.46
CA THR A 57 -0.70 10.23 -2.43
C THR A 57 -1.19 9.64 -3.74
N SER A 58 -0.50 8.61 -4.24
CA SER A 58 -0.86 7.95 -5.50
C SER A 58 -2.21 7.26 -5.40
N LEU A 59 -2.48 6.51 -4.33
CA LEU A 59 -3.78 5.86 -4.15
C LEU A 59 -4.91 6.86 -3.92
N THR A 60 -4.69 7.93 -3.16
CA THR A 60 -5.70 8.99 -3.01
C THR A 60 -6.03 9.65 -4.34
N ALA A 61 -5.03 9.94 -5.17
CA ALA A 61 -5.24 10.55 -6.49
C ALA A 61 -5.92 9.60 -7.48
N THR A 62 -5.52 8.32 -7.53
CA THR A 62 -6.13 7.31 -8.41
C THR A 62 -7.56 6.99 -8.00
N HIS A 63 -7.81 6.82 -6.69
CA HIS A 63 -9.14 6.55 -6.15
C HIS A 63 -10.13 7.66 -6.51
N SER A 64 -9.78 8.90 -6.21
CA SER A 64 -10.62 10.07 -6.52
C SER A 64 -10.74 10.35 -8.04
N ALA A 65 -9.84 9.82 -8.87
CA ALA A 65 -9.94 9.83 -10.32
C ALA A 65 -10.83 8.72 -10.88
N GLY A 66 -11.38 7.84 -10.03
CA GLY A 66 -12.30 6.76 -10.41
C GLY A 66 -11.63 5.41 -10.69
N TYR A 67 -10.47 5.16 -10.11
CA TYR A 67 -9.81 3.86 -10.16
C TYR A 67 -9.94 3.13 -8.84
N ILE A 68 -9.75 1.81 -8.86
CA ILE A 68 -9.63 0.95 -7.69
C ILE A 68 -8.38 0.10 -7.83
N LEU A 69 -7.73 -0.18 -6.72
CA LEU A 69 -6.55 -1.03 -6.68
C LEU A 69 -6.97 -2.51 -6.71
N ASP A 70 -6.59 -3.22 -7.76
CA ASP A 70 -6.81 -4.66 -7.90
C ASP A 70 -5.71 -5.46 -7.19
N SER A 71 -4.46 -5.01 -7.33
CA SER A 71 -3.33 -5.63 -6.63
C SER A 71 -2.14 -4.67 -6.51
N ALA A 72 -1.30 -4.92 -5.49
CA ALA A 72 -0.03 -4.24 -5.29
C ALA A 72 1.07 -5.26 -5.00
N ALA A 73 2.22 -5.11 -5.67
CA ALA A 73 3.44 -5.81 -5.35
C ALA A 73 4.50 -4.80 -4.90
N ILE A 74 5.05 -5.01 -3.70
CA ILE A 74 6.06 -4.12 -3.11
C ILE A 74 7.32 -4.93 -2.91
N GLN A 75 8.40 -4.48 -3.57
CA GLN A 75 9.73 -5.03 -3.40
C GLN A 75 10.49 -4.16 -2.40
N LEU A 76 10.78 -4.72 -1.24
CA LEU A 76 11.36 -3.96 -0.13
C LEU A 76 12.85 -3.65 -0.37
N ASP A 77 13.59 -4.59 -0.95
CA ASP A 77 15.04 -4.45 -1.18
C ASP A 77 15.37 -3.29 -2.11
N ASP A 78 14.61 -3.13 -3.19
CA ASP A 78 14.78 -2.05 -4.16
C ASP A 78 13.88 -0.84 -3.87
N SER A 79 13.07 -0.91 -2.83
CA SER A 79 12.05 0.10 -2.52
C SER A 79 11.18 0.46 -3.72
N THR A 80 10.80 -0.53 -4.53
CA THR A 80 9.92 -0.34 -5.69
C THR A 80 8.52 -0.87 -5.41
N ALA A 81 7.52 -0.34 -6.12
CA ALA A 81 6.16 -0.86 -6.07
C ALA A 81 5.54 -0.93 -7.48
N GLN A 82 4.74 -1.95 -7.68
CA GLN A 82 3.92 -2.13 -8.88
C GLN A 82 2.46 -2.21 -8.45
N LEU A 83 1.62 -1.40 -9.07
CA LEU A 83 0.19 -1.35 -8.79
C LEU A 83 -0.56 -1.74 -10.06
N ILE A 84 -1.55 -2.61 -9.91
CA ILE A 84 -2.55 -2.87 -10.94
C ILE A 84 -3.84 -2.22 -10.47
N LEU A 85 -4.32 -1.28 -11.25
CA LEU A 85 -5.55 -0.52 -11.02
C LEU A 85 -6.53 -0.83 -12.14
N SER A 86 -7.81 -0.77 -11.87
CA SER A 86 -8.85 -0.81 -12.89
C SER A 86 -9.79 0.39 -12.78
N ALA A 87 -10.41 0.78 -13.90
CA ALA A 87 -11.44 1.80 -13.90
C ALA A 87 -12.66 1.28 -13.12
N ARG A 88 -13.09 2.05 -12.13
CA ARG A 88 -14.21 1.72 -11.25
C ARG A 88 -15.53 1.75 -12.03
N VAL A 89 -16.40 0.79 -11.75
CA VAL A 89 -17.77 0.77 -12.27
C VAL A 89 -18.69 1.42 -11.23
N ASP A 90 -19.50 2.38 -11.64
CA ASP A 90 -20.30 3.30 -10.80
C ASP A 90 -21.38 2.67 -9.87
N GLN A 91 -21.33 1.38 -9.58
CA GLN A 91 -22.33 0.68 -8.80
C GLN A 91 -21.84 0.12 -7.44
N PHE A 92 -20.73 0.63 -6.95
CA PHE A 92 -20.23 0.15 -5.67
C PHE A 92 -20.92 0.87 -4.51
N VAL A 93 -21.59 0.13 -3.65
CA VAL A 93 -22.15 0.66 -2.40
C VAL A 93 -21.07 0.58 -1.33
N PRO A 94 -20.63 1.70 -0.76
CA PRO A 94 -19.62 1.69 0.28
C PRO A 94 -20.10 0.85 1.47
N LEU A 95 -19.27 -0.09 1.92
CA LEU A 95 -19.49 -0.75 3.19
C LEU A 95 -19.26 0.26 4.32
N HIS A 96 -20.23 0.45 5.21
CA HIS A 96 -20.12 1.33 6.38
C HIS A 96 -19.19 0.71 7.44
N GLN A 97 -17.92 0.58 7.11
CA GLN A 97 -16.88 0.17 8.05
C GLN A 97 -16.11 1.41 8.52
N SER A 98 -15.67 1.43 9.78
CA SER A 98 -14.82 2.51 10.25
C SER A 98 -13.41 2.34 9.68
N PHE A 99 -12.71 3.46 9.52
CA PHE A 99 -11.32 3.49 9.08
C PHE A 99 -10.44 2.58 9.95
N GLU A 100 -10.59 2.70 11.27
CA GLU A 100 -9.81 1.96 12.25
C GLU A 100 -10.03 0.45 12.13
N ASN A 101 -11.29 0.02 12.00
CA ASN A 101 -11.62 -1.40 11.87
C ASN A 101 -11.00 -1.99 10.60
N VAL A 102 -11.12 -1.31 9.46
CA VAL A 102 -10.52 -1.78 8.20
C VAL A 102 -9.01 -1.92 8.30
N VAL A 103 -8.34 -0.95 8.94
CA VAL A 103 -6.88 -1.02 9.12
C VAL A 103 -6.50 -2.16 10.08
N GLN A 104 -7.21 -2.33 11.19
CA GLN A 104 -6.92 -3.40 12.16
C GLN A 104 -7.17 -4.79 11.58
N ASP A 105 -8.31 -5.00 10.93
CA ASP A 105 -8.63 -6.26 10.26
C ASP A 105 -7.56 -6.63 9.22
N GLN A 106 -7.10 -5.64 8.46
CA GLN A 106 -6.07 -5.87 7.44
C GLN A 106 -4.68 -6.16 8.04
N ILE A 107 -4.34 -5.55 9.16
CA ILE A 107 -3.11 -5.87 9.90
C ILE A 107 -3.17 -7.33 10.37
N GLU A 108 -4.28 -7.74 10.97
CA GLU A 108 -4.47 -9.11 11.44
C GLU A 108 -4.40 -10.11 10.27
N GLU A 109 -5.08 -9.80 9.15
CA GLU A 109 -5.04 -10.64 7.95
C GLU A 109 -3.61 -10.79 7.39
N LEU A 110 -2.86 -9.67 7.30
CA LEU A 110 -1.49 -9.68 6.82
C LEU A 110 -0.60 -10.62 7.65
N PHE A 111 -0.63 -10.47 8.98
CA PHE A 111 0.18 -11.29 9.87
C PHE A 111 -0.26 -12.75 9.89
N ASN A 112 -1.55 -13.04 9.86
CA ASN A 112 -2.07 -14.41 9.79
C ASN A 112 -1.69 -15.09 8.47
N LYS A 113 -1.61 -14.33 7.37
CA LYS A 113 -1.23 -14.85 6.06
C LYS A 113 0.26 -15.11 5.94
N THR A 114 1.07 -14.18 6.43
CA THR A 114 2.54 -14.29 6.30
C THR A 114 3.15 -15.11 7.43
N ASN A 115 2.55 -15.07 8.62
CA ASN A 115 3.03 -15.68 9.85
C ASN A 115 4.49 -15.32 10.19
N GLU A 116 4.88 -14.08 9.90
CA GLU A 116 6.22 -13.54 10.13
C GLU A 116 6.16 -12.05 10.46
N PRO A 117 7.16 -11.50 11.18
CA PRO A 117 7.26 -10.08 11.44
C PRO A 117 7.28 -9.27 10.14
N GLN A 118 6.62 -8.10 10.13
CA GLN A 118 6.48 -7.28 8.96
C GLN A 118 7.07 -5.88 9.17
N PRO A 119 7.79 -5.32 8.19
CA PRO A 119 8.23 -3.93 8.25
C PRO A 119 7.04 -2.97 8.14
N TYR A 120 7.18 -1.79 8.75
CA TYR A 120 6.15 -0.75 8.73
C TYR A 120 5.64 -0.44 7.32
N THR A 121 6.53 -0.40 6.35
CA THR A 121 6.19 -0.12 4.95
C THR A 121 5.19 -1.11 4.36
N ARG A 122 5.34 -2.40 4.66
CA ARG A 122 4.43 -3.45 4.21
C ARG A 122 3.07 -3.38 4.91
N ILE A 123 3.08 -3.13 6.23
CA ILE A 123 1.85 -2.94 7.02
C ILE A 123 1.08 -1.73 6.51
N HIS A 124 1.75 -0.59 6.31
CA HIS A 124 1.16 0.63 5.77
C HIS A 124 0.54 0.40 4.38
N ALA A 125 1.25 -0.29 3.51
CA ALA A 125 0.75 -0.56 2.17
C ALA A 125 -0.47 -1.50 2.17
N ALA A 126 -0.47 -2.53 3.01
CA ALA A 126 -1.61 -3.42 3.16
C ALA A 126 -2.84 -2.67 3.69
N ALA A 127 -2.66 -1.87 4.74
CA ALA A 127 -3.73 -1.05 5.30
C ALA A 127 -4.31 -0.09 4.27
N LEU A 128 -3.47 0.63 3.53
CA LEU A 128 -3.93 1.59 2.51
C LEU A 128 -4.63 0.90 1.33
N SER A 129 -4.15 -0.27 0.92
CA SER A 129 -4.80 -1.09 -0.11
C SER A 129 -6.20 -1.55 0.31
N ALA A 130 -6.37 -1.91 1.59
CA ALA A 130 -7.67 -2.26 2.13
C ALA A 130 -8.62 -1.05 2.19
N LEU A 131 -8.12 0.13 2.58
CA LEU A 131 -8.91 1.36 2.59
C LEU A 131 -9.41 1.72 1.18
N ASP A 132 -8.57 1.55 0.16
CA ASP A 132 -8.96 1.74 -1.24
C ASP A 132 -10.03 0.73 -1.67
N SER A 133 -9.79 -0.56 -1.44
CA SER A 133 -10.72 -1.64 -1.83
C SER A 133 -12.08 -1.58 -1.12
N LYS A 134 -12.12 -1.03 0.10
CA LYS A 134 -13.35 -0.83 0.89
C LYS A 134 -14.01 0.53 0.65
N MET A 135 -13.49 1.33 -0.28
CA MET A 135 -14.02 2.65 -0.61
C MET A 135 -14.04 3.63 0.58
N ILE A 136 -13.01 3.57 1.41
CA ILE A 136 -12.86 4.47 2.57
C ILE A 136 -12.05 5.73 2.18
N LEU A 137 -11.24 5.64 1.12
CA LEU A 137 -10.54 6.81 0.58
C LEU A 137 -11.53 7.81 -0.02
N PRO A 138 -11.17 9.11 -0.11
CA PRO A 138 -12.06 10.13 -0.64
C PRO A 138 -12.45 9.88 -2.11
N ASP A 139 -13.73 9.75 -2.41
CA ASP A 139 -14.26 9.61 -3.77
C ASP A 139 -14.09 10.86 -4.63
N GLN A 140 -14.11 12.04 -3.99
CA GLN A 140 -13.88 13.30 -4.64
C GLN A 140 -12.48 13.80 -4.32
N PHE A 141 -11.85 14.41 -5.32
CA PHE A 141 -10.54 15.01 -5.12
C PHE A 141 -10.65 16.14 -4.11
N PRO A 142 -9.88 16.11 -3.00
CA PRO A 142 -10.03 17.09 -1.92
C PRO A 142 -9.52 18.47 -2.31
N GLU A 143 -10.10 19.52 -1.74
CA GLU A 143 -9.63 20.91 -1.92
C GLU A 143 -8.21 21.10 -1.34
N HIS A 144 -7.91 20.42 -0.21
CA HIS A 144 -6.63 20.47 0.49
C HIS A 144 -5.97 19.08 0.50
N PRO A 145 -5.46 18.60 -0.65
CA PRO A 145 -4.96 17.23 -0.77
C PRO A 145 -3.78 16.90 0.16
N SER A 146 -2.93 17.90 0.50
CA SER A 146 -1.84 17.71 1.46
C SER A 146 -2.32 17.35 2.85
N GLU A 147 -3.37 18.02 3.32
CA GLU A 147 -3.96 17.78 4.63
C GLU A 147 -4.59 16.38 4.69
N VAL A 148 -5.32 16.00 3.63
CA VAL A 148 -5.97 14.69 3.53
C VAL A 148 -4.93 13.57 3.49
N VAL A 149 -3.89 13.68 2.67
CA VAL A 149 -2.80 12.70 2.62
C VAL A 149 -2.11 12.58 3.98
N SER A 150 -1.82 13.70 4.63
CA SER A 150 -1.20 13.72 5.96
C SER A 150 -2.10 13.11 7.03
N GLU A 151 -3.40 13.35 6.96
CA GLU A 151 -4.37 12.80 7.89
C GLU A 151 -4.52 11.29 7.73
N ILE A 152 -4.63 10.78 6.51
CA ILE A 152 -4.65 9.32 6.23
C ILE A 152 -3.40 8.65 6.81
N GLN A 153 -2.22 9.22 6.57
CA GLN A 153 -0.97 8.67 7.12
C GLN A 153 -0.96 8.65 8.64
N LYS A 154 -1.38 9.76 9.28
CA LYS A 154 -1.47 9.85 10.75
C LYS A 154 -2.45 8.83 11.32
N GLN A 155 -3.60 8.65 10.69
CA GLN A 155 -4.61 7.69 11.14
C GLN A 155 -4.10 6.25 11.03
N ILE A 156 -3.47 5.87 9.91
CA ILE A 156 -2.83 4.55 9.77
C ILE A 156 -1.75 4.37 10.84
N GLN A 157 -0.88 5.36 11.03
CA GLN A 157 0.17 5.30 12.05
C GLN A 157 -0.41 5.17 13.46
N LYS A 158 -1.49 5.88 13.77
CA LYS A 158 -2.20 5.77 15.06
C LYS A 158 -2.78 4.37 15.26
N CYS A 159 -3.38 3.76 14.25
CA CYS A 159 -3.89 2.39 14.33
C CYS A 159 -2.74 1.40 14.60
N ILE A 160 -1.61 1.53 13.87
CA ILE A 160 -0.42 0.69 14.06
C ILE A 160 0.17 0.85 15.46
N ALA A 161 0.18 2.08 15.99
CA ALA A 161 0.70 2.42 17.31
C ALA A 161 -0.29 2.12 18.46
N THR A 162 -1.45 1.52 18.19
CA THR A 162 -2.42 1.18 19.23
C THR A 162 -1.78 0.28 20.29
N PRO A 163 -1.83 0.67 21.58
CA PRO A 163 -1.22 -0.11 22.66
C PRO A 163 -1.75 -1.54 22.70
N GLY A 164 -0.85 -2.51 22.75
CA GLY A 164 -1.21 -3.94 22.81
C GLY A 164 -1.50 -4.59 21.47
N LEU A 165 -1.53 -3.86 20.35
CA LEU A 165 -1.70 -4.46 19.03
C LEU A 165 -0.36 -4.98 18.48
N LEU A 166 0.59 -4.11 18.29
CA LEU A 166 1.91 -4.44 17.75
C LEU A 166 3.03 -4.04 18.69
N LYS A 167 4.17 -4.71 18.59
CA LYS A 167 5.44 -4.38 19.27
C LYS A 167 6.59 -4.49 18.27
N SER A 168 7.68 -3.79 18.55
CA SER A 168 8.92 -3.95 17.79
C SER A 168 9.45 -5.37 17.96
N TYR A 169 9.84 -5.98 16.85
CA TYR A 169 10.44 -7.30 16.82
C TYR A 169 11.95 -7.15 16.87
N SER A 170 12.53 -7.40 18.05
CA SER A 170 13.95 -7.12 18.35
C SER A 170 14.84 -8.37 18.30
N GLN A 171 14.50 -9.41 17.56
CA GLN A 171 15.41 -10.53 17.39
C GLN A 171 16.51 -10.14 16.39
N ASN A 172 17.79 -10.32 16.79
CA ASN A 172 18.99 -10.11 15.97
C ASN A 172 19.11 -11.10 14.79
N LYS A 173 18.04 -11.24 14.00
CA LYS A 173 18.08 -11.99 12.74
C LYS A 173 18.21 -11.01 11.60
N GLU A 174 19.22 -11.18 10.77
CA GLU A 174 19.34 -10.46 9.50
C GLU A 174 18.02 -10.52 8.73
N GLY A 175 17.55 -9.38 8.25
CA GLY A 175 16.32 -9.27 7.46
C GLY A 175 15.07 -8.81 8.21
N TYR A 176 15.07 -8.74 9.55
CA TYR A 176 13.92 -8.27 10.34
C TYR A 176 14.18 -6.97 11.09
N GLU A 177 15.16 -6.19 10.67
CA GLU A 177 15.44 -4.88 11.23
C GLU A 177 14.21 -3.97 11.06
N ASP A 178 13.81 -3.27 12.13
CA ASP A 178 12.63 -2.39 12.17
C ASP A 178 11.27 -3.07 11.87
N SER A 179 11.18 -4.40 12.04
CA SER A 179 9.93 -5.12 11.86
C SER A 179 9.04 -5.05 13.10
N LEU A 180 7.74 -5.17 12.88
CA LEU A 180 6.69 -5.20 13.90
C LEU A 180 6.06 -6.58 13.97
N TRP A 181 5.59 -6.96 15.15
CA TRP A 181 4.88 -8.20 15.41
C TRP A 181 3.74 -8.00 16.42
N PHE A 182 2.78 -8.89 16.46
CA PHE A 182 1.72 -8.83 17.46
C PHE A 182 2.28 -8.78 18.89
N ALA A 183 1.78 -7.85 19.70
CA ALA A 183 2.22 -7.69 21.08
C ALA A 183 1.84 -8.89 21.96
N ASN A 184 0.63 -9.42 21.74
CA ASN A 184 0.02 -10.50 22.52
C ASN A 184 -0.12 -11.80 21.71
N TYR A 185 0.69 -12.00 20.68
CA TYR A 185 0.66 -13.25 19.96
C TYR A 185 0.96 -14.39 20.92
N PRO A 186 0.14 -15.44 20.98
CA PRO A 186 0.43 -16.58 21.82
C PRO A 186 1.81 -17.11 21.44
N SER A 187 2.65 -17.35 22.44
CA SER A 187 4.05 -17.77 22.30
C SER A 187 4.23 -19.12 21.55
N GLN A 188 3.14 -19.74 21.17
CA GLN A 188 3.05 -20.86 20.27
C GLN A 188 1.84 -20.66 19.36
N PRO A 189 1.99 -20.00 18.20
CA PRO A 189 1.08 -20.28 17.12
C PRO A 189 1.20 -21.79 16.85
N GLY A 190 0.10 -22.47 16.74
CA GLY A 190 0.13 -23.86 16.27
C GLY A 190 0.97 -23.87 14.99
N ILE A 191 2.11 -24.52 15.04
CA ILE A 191 3.24 -24.58 14.13
C ILE A 191 2.85 -24.28 12.66
N THR A 192 2.61 -23.05 12.36
CA THR A 192 2.50 -22.57 10.98
C THR A 192 3.87 -22.04 10.59
N ILE A 193 4.50 -22.76 9.70
CA ILE A 193 5.79 -22.39 9.11
C ILE A 193 5.59 -21.04 8.41
N PRO A 194 6.48 -20.06 8.57
CA PRO A 194 6.45 -18.82 7.81
C PRO A 194 6.25 -19.08 6.32
N ILE A 195 5.53 -18.20 5.63
CA ILE A 195 5.21 -18.41 4.21
C ILE A 195 6.46 -18.47 3.34
N SER A 196 7.52 -17.74 3.71
CA SER A 196 8.84 -17.81 3.09
C SER A 196 9.41 -19.23 3.12
N ASP A 197 9.37 -19.87 4.29
CA ASP A 197 9.88 -21.24 4.48
C ASP A 197 9.00 -22.26 3.76
N GLN A 198 7.68 -22.05 3.71
CA GLN A 198 6.77 -22.91 2.95
C GLN A 198 7.10 -22.86 1.45
N ILE A 199 7.32 -21.68 0.90
CA ILE A 199 7.71 -21.50 -0.50
C ILE A 199 9.04 -22.18 -0.77
N GLU A 200 10.03 -22.04 0.10
CA GLU A 200 11.32 -22.68 -0.03
C GLU A 200 11.18 -24.21 -0.04
N ILE A 201 10.43 -24.78 0.89
CA ILE A 201 10.16 -26.22 0.97
C ILE A 201 9.49 -26.73 -0.31
N GLU A 202 8.48 -26.01 -0.83
CA GLU A 202 7.79 -26.42 -2.05
C GLU A 202 8.68 -26.28 -3.30
N CYS A 203 9.52 -25.26 -3.37
CA CYS A 203 10.53 -25.13 -4.43
C CYS A 203 11.52 -26.31 -4.40
N PHE A 204 12.03 -26.67 -3.23
CA PHE A 204 12.91 -27.84 -3.10
C PHE A 204 12.22 -29.15 -3.51
N ARG A 205 10.99 -29.38 -3.09
CA ARG A 205 10.21 -30.56 -3.50
C ARG A 205 10.00 -30.61 -5.01
N PHE A 206 9.68 -29.46 -5.61
CA PHE A 206 9.51 -29.38 -7.06
C PHE A 206 10.79 -29.74 -7.80
N LEU A 207 11.94 -29.17 -7.41
CA LEU A 207 13.24 -29.44 -8.02
C LEU A 207 13.70 -30.90 -7.84
N GLN A 208 13.37 -31.51 -6.71
CA GLN A 208 13.69 -32.97 -6.48
C GLN A 208 12.85 -33.88 -7.38
N ASN A 209 11.62 -33.50 -7.68
CA ASN A 209 10.72 -34.33 -8.50
C ASN A 209 10.84 -34.03 -10.01
N HIS A 210 11.54 -32.97 -10.39
CA HIS A 210 11.73 -32.54 -11.79
C HIS A 210 13.20 -32.17 -12.03
N PRO A 211 14.13 -33.16 -11.96
CA PRO A 211 15.56 -32.94 -12.14
C PRO A 211 15.96 -32.54 -13.56
#